data_603b58a4e467e24a5913da2581b5d724
#
_entry.id   603b58a4e467e24a5913da2581b5d724
#
_cell.length_a   1.000
_cell.length_b   1.000
_cell.length_c   1.000
_cell.angle_alpha   90.00
_cell.angle_beta   90.00
_cell.angle_gamma   90.00
#
_symmetry.space_group_name_H-M   'P 1'
#
loop_
_entity.id
_entity.type
_entity.pdbx_description
1 polymer ?
#
loop_
_entity_poly.entity_id
_entity_poly.type
_entity_poly.pdbx_seq_one_letter_code
_entity_poly.pdbx_strand_id
1 'polypeptide(L)'
;MNTQLPGDFSDVNRYFIVPGGLRDVHVHFRDPGVPEAETRATGAAAAAAGGFTCVTTMPNTTPAGDNAAWLREQIEDTALPVRIAPSACISKGRLGKEVADLEALATAGAVAFTDDGSFVDDVHVMEAAMFRAAKLHKPVMQHAVVPALLAGGVMRDCPVARQFGLPVMPPAAEVEAVRRDIALCRVTGCALHIQHISCAGTVDLIRDAQREGLPVTGEATPHHILLSCEDIPTDDANWKMAPPLGSREDVAAIRAAVKDGTLGIFATDHAPHPASKKADGFRTSANGIIGLETAAAITWQVMVVEEGMAPEDWAARWTTGPAALIGETIADPAQNFTVMDLQAKHTVDPARFFTKSTNQPFTGLAFDAWPVRTVLNGKVTWNGQDVL
;
A
#
# COMPACT_ATOMS: atom_id res chain seq x y z
N MET A 1 24.78 -15.52 18.49
CA MET A 1 24.64 -14.61 19.65
C MET A 1 23.20 -14.72 20.12
N ASN A 2 22.97 -15.26 21.34
CA ASN A 2 21.64 -15.35 21.92
C ASN A 2 21.22 -13.95 22.38
N THR A 3 20.62 -13.17 21.53
CA THR A 3 19.90 -11.97 21.92
C THR A 3 18.56 -12.44 22.51
N GLN A 4 18.47 -12.50 23.83
CA GLN A 4 17.19 -12.70 24.52
C GLN A 4 16.27 -11.53 24.12
N LEU A 5 15.26 -11.82 23.29
CA LEU A 5 14.22 -10.86 22.96
C LEU A 5 13.51 -10.43 24.25
N PRO A 6 13.21 -9.13 24.46
CA PRO A 6 12.48 -8.69 25.64
C PRO A 6 11.05 -9.23 25.61
N GLY A 7 10.73 -10.19 26.44
CA GLY A 7 9.48 -10.94 26.52
C GLY A 7 9.68 -12.41 26.18
N ASP A 8 8.82 -13.26 26.70
CA ASP A 8 8.86 -14.70 26.42
C ASP A 8 8.11 -15.00 25.11
N PHE A 9 8.79 -14.81 23.97
CA PHE A 9 8.31 -15.18 22.63
C PHE A 9 9.05 -16.40 22.07
N SER A 10 9.50 -17.29 22.96
CA SER A 10 10.28 -18.49 22.62
C SER A 10 9.43 -19.62 22.03
N ASP A 11 8.10 -19.60 22.22
CA ASP A 11 7.20 -20.60 21.66
C ASP A 11 6.98 -20.35 20.16
N VAL A 12 7.75 -21.03 19.33
CA VAL A 12 7.69 -20.93 17.87
C VAL A 12 6.39 -21.46 17.25
N ASN A 13 5.58 -22.22 18.02
CA ASN A 13 4.26 -22.68 17.56
C ASN A 13 3.19 -21.60 17.79
N ARG A 14 3.50 -20.61 18.61
CA ARG A 14 2.60 -19.50 18.91
C ARG A 14 3.05 -18.19 18.31
N TYR A 15 4.35 -17.91 18.33
CA TYR A 15 4.86 -16.61 17.90
C TYR A 15 5.70 -16.72 16.64
N PHE A 16 5.41 -15.85 15.66
CA PHE A 16 6.22 -15.67 14.49
C PHE A 16 6.89 -14.30 14.54
N ILE A 17 8.21 -14.29 14.49
CA ILE A 17 9.01 -13.06 14.53
C ILE A 17 9.35 -12.67 13.10
N VAL A 18 9.02 -11.44 12.72
CA VAL A 18 9.35 -10.83 11.43
C VAL A 18 10.59 -9.95 11.61
N PRO A 19 11.77 -10.41 11.15
CA PRO A 19 13.01 -9.65 11.27
C PRO A 19 12.95 -8.35 10.45
N GLY A 20 13.38 -7.23 11.04
CA GLY A 20 13.30 -5.90 10.44
C GLY A 20 11.94 -5.20 10.63
N GLY A 21 10.92 -5.96 11.07
CA GLY A 21 9.52 -5.49 11.16
C GLY A 21 8.85 -5.31 9.80
N LEU A 22 7.54 -5.20 9.80
CA LEU A 22 6.77 -5.00 8.56
C LEU A 22 7.06 -3.61 7.97
N ARG A 23 6.98 -3.50 6.65
CA ARG A 23 7.14 -2.26 5.89
C ARG A 23 6.00 -2.11 4.92
N ASP A 24 5.42 -0.91 4.85
CA ASP A 24 4.37 -0.57 3.90
C ASP A 24 4.85 0.51 2.94
N VAL A 25 4.80 0.25 1.65
CA VAL A 25 5.27 1.19 0.63
C VAL A 25 4.16 2.09 0.09
N HIS A 26 2.94 2.02 0.68
CA HIS A 26 1.80 2.77 0.15
C HIS A 26 0.81 3.16 1.25
N VAL A 27 0.98 4.36 1.83
CA VAL A 27 0.06 4.90 2.85
C VAL A 27 -0.23 6.39 2.63
N HIS A 28 -1.43 6.83 3.06
CA HIS A 28 -1.87 8.23 2.98
C HIS A 28 -2.13 8.79 4.37
N PHE A 29 -1.18 9.51 4.93
CA PHE A 29 -1.36 10.14 6.25
C PHE A 29 -2.11 11.48 6.20
N ARG A 30 -2.45 11.98 4.99
CA ARG A 30 -3.22 13.22 4.79
C ARG A 30 -2.63 14.46 5.45
N ASP A 31 -1.39 14.40 5.88
CA ASP A 31 -0.70 15.44 6.64
C ASP A 31 0.57 15.92 5.88
N PRO A 32 0.60 17.18 5.48
CA PRO A 32 -0.38 18.25 5.74
C PRO A 32 -1.63 18.16 4.86
N GLY A 33 -2.75 18.72 5.33
CA GLY A 33 -3.92 19.00 4.49
C GLY A 33 -5.28 18.63 5.04
N VAL A 34 -5.48 17.41 5.54
CA VAL A 34 -6.79 16.91 5.98
C VAL A 34 -6.68 16.24 7.37
N PRO A 35 -6.36 17.00 8.42
CA PRO A 35 -6.10 16.44 9.75
C PRO A 35 -7.31 15.78 10.42
N GLU A 36 -8.52 16.04 9.93
CA GLU A 36 -9.73 15.34 10.35
C GLU A 36 -9.79 13.89 9.82
N ALA A 37 -9.13 13.60 8.69
CA ALA A 37 -9.04 12.24 8.16
C ALA A 37 -7.93 11.45 8.87
N GLU A 38 -6.74 12.04 8.93
CA GLU A 38 -5.56 11.43 9.54
C GLU A 38 -4.50 12.49 9.81
N THR A 39 -3.56 12.19 10.73
CA THR A 39 -2.33 12.95 10.95
C THR A 39 -1.13 12.00 10.90
N ARG A 40 0.07 12.52 10.75
CA ARG A 40 1.30 11.70 10.84
C ARG A 40 1.37 10.93 12.17
N ALA A 41 0.96 11.57 13.27
CA ALA A 41 0.98 10.95 14.60
C ALA A 41 -0.01 9.77 14.70
N THR A 42 -1.26 9.94 14.25
CA THR A 42 -2.27 8.89 14.32
C THR A 42 -2.04 7.78 13.30
N GLY A 43 -1.63 8.12 12.07
CA GLY A 43 -1.24 7.12 11.07
C GLY A 43 0.00 6.32 11.46
N ALA A 44 1.00 6.97 12.09
CA ALA A 44 2.17 6.29 12.61
C ALA A 44 1.81 5.36 13.80
N ALA A 45 0.86 5.77 14.66
CA ALA A 45 0.36 4.93 15.73
C ALA A 45 -0.39 3.69 15.17
N ALA A 46 -1.26 3.89 14.17
CA ALA A 46 -1.94 2.80 13.47
C ALA A 46 -0.93 1.84 12.79
N ALA A 47 0.11 2.38 12.17
CA ALA A 47 1.17 1.57 11.58
C ALA A 47 1.91 0.73 12.63
N ALA A 48 2.32 1.32 13.77
CA ALA A 48 2.98 0.59 14.85
C ALA A 48 2.09 -0.53 15.40
N ALA A 49 0.79 -0.26 15.62
CA ALA A 49 -0.18 -1.26 16.06
C ALA A 49 -0.39 -2.37 15.02
N GLY A 50 -0.32 -2.04 13.73
CA GLY A 50 -0.35 -2.98 12.61
C GLY A 50 0.94 -3.80 12.41
N GLY A 51 1.98 -3.56 13.23
CA GLY A 51 3.25 -4.29 13.15
C GLY A 51 4.30 -3.63 12.25
N PHE A 52 4.06 -2.43 11.73
CA PHE A 52 4.98 -1.76 10.82
C PHE A 52 6.07 -1.00 11.57
N THR A 53 7.29 -1.10 11.07
CA THR A 53 8.45 -0.32 11.54
C THR A 53 8.79 0.82 10.58
N CYS A 54 8.32 0.73 9.33
CA CYS A 54 8.55 1.73 8.30
C CYS A 54 7.35 1.84 7.36
N VAL A 55 7.01 3.06 6.96
CA VAL A 55 5.96 3.33 5.96
C VAL A 55 6.45 4.33 4.92
N THR A 56 5.99 4.16 3.66
CA THR A 56 6.21 5.14 2.59
C THR A 56 4.93 5.93 2.37
N THR A 57 4.98 7.22 2.71
CA THR A 57 3.85 8.12 2.55
C THR A 57 3.73 8.63 1.12
N MET A 58 2.49 8.71 0.62
CA MET A 58 2.19 9.27 -0.70
C MET A 58 2.16 10.79 -0.67
N PRO A 59 2.57 11.46 -1.77
CA PRO A 59 2.73 12.90 -1.82
C PRO A 59 1.43 13.65 -2.14
N ASN A 60 0.27 12.98 -2.10
CA ASN A 60 -1.05 13.55 -2.40
C ASN A 60 -1.67 14.32 -1.22
N THR A 61 -0.87 15.19 -0.65
CA THR A 61 -1.20 16.10 0.46
C THR A 61 -1.62 17.49 -0.05
N THR A 62 -1.92 18.43 0.85
CA THR A 62 -2.21 19.82 0.52
C THR A 62 -1.36 20.74 1.42
N PRO A 63 -0.29 21.34 0.88
CA PRO A 63 0.19 21.27 -0.52
C PRO A 63 0.72 19.89 -0.90
N ALA A 64 0.84 19.64 -2.21
CA ALA A 64 1.41 18.41 -2.74
C ALA A 64 2.91 18.26 -2.39
N GLY A 65 3.38 17.02 -2.24
CA GLY A 65 4.76 16.70 -1.89
C GLY A 65 5.73 16.83 -3.07
N ASP A 66 5.83 18.01 -3.68
CA ASP A 66 6.65 18.31 -4.85
C ASP A 66 7.87 19.21 -4.59
N ASN A 67 8.23 19.39 -3.31
CA ASN A 67 9.33 20.23 -2.92
C ASN A 67 10.10 19.70 -1.70
N ALA A 68 11.38 20.13 -1.59
CA ALA A 68 12.29 19.63 -0.55
C ALA A 68 11.89 20.01 0.89
N ALA A 69 11.15 21.11 1.08
CA ALA A 69 10.70 21.50 2.42
C ALA A 69 9.66 20.53 2.96
N TRP A 70 8.71 20.15 2.11
CA TRP A 70 7.71 19.12 2.45
C TRP A 70 8.36 17.79 2.84
N LEU A 71 9.36 17.32 2.06
CA LEU A 71 10.08 16.09 2.36
C LEU A 71 10.79 16.12 3.71
N ARG A 72 11.51 17.22 4.00
CA ARG A 72 12.17 17.37 5.30
C ARG A 72 11.18 17.29 6.46
N GLU A 73 10.05 17.96 6.34
CA GLU A 73 8.98 17.91 7.35
C GLU A 73 8.48 16.48 7.59
N GLN A 74 8.38 15.64 6.54
CA GLN A 74 7.97 14.24 6.69
C GLN A 74 9.03 13.39 7.41
N ILE A 75 10.31 13.68 7.22
CA ILE A 75 11.43 12.84 7.69
C ILE A 75 11.90 13.24 9.09
N GLU A 76 11.86 14.52 9.44
CA GLU A 76 12.49 15.08 10.65
C GLU A 76 11.79 14.69 11.95
N ASP A 77 10.54 14.22 11.91
CA ASP A 77 9.83 13.77 13.11
C ASP A 77 10.27 12.37 13.54
N THR A 78 11.37 12.33 14.25
CA THR A 78 11.95 11.07 14.78
C THR A 78 11.29 10.58 16.09
N ALA A 79 10.30 11.31 16.60
CA ALA A 79 9.53 10.91 17.78
C ALA A 79 8.39 9.94 17.47
N LEU A 80 8.07 9.77 16.19
CA LEU A 80 7.02 8.86 15.73
C LEU A 80 7.37 7.38 16.02
N PRO A 81 6.37 6.54 16.33
CA PRO A 81 6.58 5.13 16.64
C PRO A 81 6.98 4.27 15.42
N VAL A 82 7.00 4.84 14.22
CA VAL A 82 7.49 4.22 12.98
C VAL A 82 8.35 5.20 12.19
N ARG A 83 9.22 4.69 11.33
CA ARG A 83 9.99 5.53 10.41
C ARG A 83 9.14 5.88 9.17
N ILE A 84 9.13 7.14 8.78
CA ILE A 84 8.54 7.58 7.52
C ILE A 84 9.67 7.68 6.46
N ALA A 85 9.44 7.02 5.32
CA ALA A 85 10.29 7.07 4.12
C ALA A 85 9.43 7.62 2.96
N PRO A 86 9.32 8.96 2.80
CA PRO A 86 8.33 9.55 1.91
C PRO A 86 8.67 9.37 0.42
N SER A 87 7.66 9.15 -0.40
CA SER A 87 7.72 9.38 -1.84
C SER A 87 7.50 10.87 -2.15
N ALA A 88 7.81 11.28 -3.38
CA ALA A 88 7.59 12.65 -3.86
C ALA A 88 6.85 12.65 -5.19
N CYS A 89 6.30 13.80 -5.58
CA CYS A 89 5.56 13.92 -6.83
C CYS A 89 6.42 13.69 -8.07
N ILE A 90 5.87 13.01 -9.07
CA ILE A 90 6.41 12.94 -10.43
C ILE A 90 6.29 14.32 -11.10
N SER A 91 5.12 14.94 -10.98
CA SER A 91 4.81 16.21 -11.62
C SER A 91 4.55 17.33 -10.61
N LYS A 92 4.84 18.58 -11.00
CA LYS A 92 4.57 19.76 -10.19
C LYS A 92 3.09 19.84 -9.82
N GLY A 93 2.82 19.95 -8.51
CA GLY A 93 1.47 19.99 -7.97
C GLY A 93 0.62 18.74 -8.25
N ARG A 94 1.23 17.63 -8.69
CA ARG A 94 0.52 16.42 -9.15
C ARG A 94 -0.44 16.69 -10.32
N LEU A 95 -0.09 17.61 -11.21
CA LEU A 95 -0.95 18.03 -12.31
C LEU A 95 -0.72 17.25 -13.62
N GLY A 96 0.31 16.38 -13.67
CA GLY A 96 0.65 15.59 -14.86
C GLY A 96 1.13 16.41 -16.07
N LYS A 97 1.53 17.67 -15.88
CA LYS A 97 1.85 18.61 -16.97
C LYS A 97 3.33 18.97 -17.10
N GLU A 98 4.03 19.00 -15.99
CA GLU A 98 5.44 19.37 -15.92
C GLU A 98 6.12 18.51 -14.86
N VAL A 99 7.26 17.93 -15.21
CA VAL A 99 8.05 17.12 -14.27
C VAL A 99 8.54 17.97 -13.11
N ALA A 100 8.42 17.46 -11.90
CA ALA A 100 8.96 18.09 -10.69
C ALA A 100 10.51 18.11 -10.72
N ASP A 101 11.13 18.80 -9.78
CA ASP A 101 12.59 18.77 -9.64
C ASP A 101 13.03 17.49 -8.91
N LEU A 102 13.06 16.37 -9.67
CA LEU A 102 13.33 15.04 -9.11
C LEU A 102 14.73 14.96 -8.47
N GLU A 103 15.70 15.69 -8.97
CA GLU A 103 17.06 15.74 -8.44
C GLU A 103 17.09 16.39 -7.05
N ALA A 104 16.40 17.53 -6.89
CA ALA A 104 16.25 18.19 -5.59
C ALA A 104 15.44 17.32 -4.60
N LEU A 105 14.38 16.66 -5.08
CA LEU A 105 13.55 15.78 -4.28
C LEU A 105 14.30 14.52 -3.81
N ALA A 106 15.08 13.89 -4.69
CA ALA A 106 15.94 12.76 -4.32
C ALA A 106 16.98 13.15 -3.28
N THR A 107 17.63 14.33 -3.48
CA THR A 107 18.62 14.88 -2.53
C THR A 107 17.98 15.17 -1.16
N ALA A 108 16.72 15.60 -1.14
CA ALA A 108 15.97 15.86 0.09
C ALA A 108 15.46 14.59 0.79
N GLY A 109 15.63 13.40 0.19
CA GLY A 109 15.31 12.13 0.82
C GLY A 109 14.11 11.38 0.27
N ALA A 110 13.55 11.78 -0.89
CA ALA A 110 12.51 10.99 -1.56
C ALA A 110 13.02 9.59 -1.89
N VAL A 111 12.26 8.56 -1.50
CA VAL A 111 12.62 7.16 -1.77
C VAL A 111 12.09 6.68 -3.11
N ALA A 112 11.04 7.29 -3.63
CA ALA A 112 10.37 6.98 -4.89
C ALA A 112 9.66 8.21 -5.44
N PHE A 113 9.17 8.15 -6.70
CA PHE A 113 8.36 9.19 -7.30
C PHE A 113 7.00 8.66 -7.71
N THR A 114 5.93 9.38 -7.37
CA THR A 114 4.55 9.01 -7.70
C THR A 114 3.64 10.23 -7.72
N ASP A 115 2.65 10.23 -8.61
CA ASP A 115 1.51 11.15 -8.51
C ASP A 115 0.27 10.42 -7.95
N ASP A 116 0.47 9.43 -7.08
CA ASP A 116 -0.57 8.54 -6.59
C ASP A 116 -1.90 9.25 -6.25
N GLY A 117 -3.01 8.56 -6.55
CA GLY A 117 -4.35 9.11 -6.60
C GLY A 117 -4.61 9.93 -7.87
N SER A 118 -3.61 10.09 -8.75
CA SER A 118 -3.69 10.68 -10.08
C SER A 118 -2.83 9.88 -11.07
N PHE A 119 -3.10 10.04 -12.34
CA PHE A 119 -2.35 9.41 -13.42
C PHE A 119 -1.64 10.46 -14.26
N VAL A 120 -0.36 10.30 -14.52
CA VAL A 120 0.37 11.16 -15.48
C VAL A 120 0.01 10.70 -16.88
N ASP A 121 -1.02 11.34 -17.49
CA ASP A 121 -1.59 10.94 -18.78
C ASP A 121 -0.67 11.32 -19.96
N ASP A 122 0.02 12.46 -19.86
CA ASP A 122 0.97 12.89 -20.89
C ASP A 122 2.19 11.97 -20.92
N VAL A 123 2.31 11.21 -22.02
CA VAL A 123 3.39 10.23 -22.22
C VAL A 123 4.77 10.88 -22.21
N HIS A 124 4.92 12.11 -22.70
CA HIS A 124 6.21 12.80 -22.75
C HIS A 124 6.64 13.28 -21.36
N VAL A 125 5.69 13.70 -20.52
CA VAL A 125 5.97 14.04 -19.11
C VAL A 125 6.39 12.80 -18.36
N MET A 126 5.69 11.67 -18.53
CA MET A 126 6.02 10.41 -17.87
C MET A 126 7.37 9.86 -18.34
N GLU A 127 7.64 9.85 -19.65
CA GLU A 127 8.91 9.43 -20.22
C GLU A 127 10.09 10.25 -19.65
N ALA A 128 9.95 11.59 -19.65
CA ALA A 128 10.98 12.48 -19.14
C ALA A 128 11.22 12.25 -17.63
N ALA A 129 10.16 12.02 -16.85
CA ALA A 129 10.28 11.70 -15.43
C ALA A 129 10.99 10.36 -15.22
N MET A 130 10.63 9.32 -15.97
CA MET A 130 11.25 8.00 -15.87
C MET A 130 12.72 8.03 -16.26
N PHE A 131 13.13 8.78 -17.29
CA PHE A 131 14.56 8.96 -17.61
C PHE A 131 15.36 9.62 -16.48
N ARG A 132 14.77 10.62 -15.79
CA ARG A 132 15.39 11.26 -14.63
C ARG A 132 15.46 10.32 -13.42
N ALA A 133 14.33 9.66 -13.10
CA ALA A 133 14.25 8.71 -12.01
C ALA A 133 15.26 7.55 -12.16
N ALA A 134 15.43 7.02 -13.38
CA ALA A 134 16.44 6.00 -13.70
C ALA A 134 17.86 6.46 -13.37
N LYS A 135 18.24 7.70 -13.73
CA LYS A 135 19.56 8.27 -13.40
C LYS A 135 19.79 8.46 -11.90
N LEU A 136 18.69 8.67 -11.16
CA LEU A 136 18.70 8.83 -9.70
C LEU A 136 18.62 7.48 -8.96
N HIS A 137 18.50 6.38 -9.71
CA HIS A 137 18.27 5.03 -9.15
C HIS A 137 17.07 4.98 -8.21
N LYS A 138 15.99 5.71 -8.57
CA LYS A 138 14.73 5.74 -7.83
C LYS A 138 13.61 5.14 -8.68
N PRO A 139 12.70 4.34 -8.07
CA PRO A 139 11.56 3.81 -8.79
C PRO A 139 10.53 4.91 -9.05
N VAL A 140 9.78 4.74 -10.13
CA VAL A 140 8.50 5.39 -10.35
C VAL A 140 7.41 4.42 -9.92
N MET A 141 6.52 4.88 -9.03
CA MET A 141 5.36 4.11 -8.54
C MET A 141 4.10 4.70 -9.17
N GLN A 142 3.28 3.86 -9.78
CA GLN A 142 2.17 4.34 -10.60
C GLN A 142 0.81 3.84 -10.12
N HIS A 143 -0.07 4.79 -9.82
CA HIS A 143 -1.51 4.59 -9.76
C HIS A 143 -2.05 4.44 -11.19
N ALA A 144 -2.14 3.19 -11.65
CA ALA A 144 -2.27 2.88 -13.07
C ALA A 144 -3.74 2.88 -13.51
N VAL A 145 -4.28 4.05 -13.86
CA VAL A 145 -5.66 4.18 -14.35
C VAL A 145 -5.76 5.25 -15.42
N VAL A 146 -6.01 4.87 -16.68
CA VAL A 146 -6.23 5.81 -17.78
C VAL A 146 -7.55 6.57 -17.58
N PRO A 147 -7.53 7.91 -17.36
CA PRO A 147 -8.74 8.68 -17.05
C PRO A 147 -9.82 8.60 -18.13
N ALA A 148 -9.41 8.59 -19.39
CA ALA A 148 -10.33 8.50 -20.55
C ALA A 148 -11.12 7.17 -20.58
N LEU A 149 -10.59 6.11 -19.96
CA LEU A 149 -11.23 4.79 -19.92
C LEU A 149 -12.04 4.55 -18.65
N LEU A 150 -11.96 5.45 -17.64
CA LEU A 150 -12.73 5.33 -16.41
C LEU A 150 -14.24 5.31 -16.64
N ALA A 151 -14.75 6.04 -17.63
CA ALA A 151 -16.17 6.18 -17.92
C ALA A 151 -17.03 6.63 -16.70
N GLY A 152 -16.41 7.34 -15.74
CA GLY A 152 -17.03 7.68 -14.45
C GLY A 152 -17.24 6.47 -13.53
N GLY A 153 -16.62 5.32 -13.84
CA GLY A 153 -16.79 4.05 -13.13
C GLY A 153 -16.30 4.13 -11.68
N VAL A 154 -17.10 3.55 -10.79
CA VAL A 154 -16.84 3.51 -9.34
C VAL A 154 -16.74 2.10 -8.81
N MET A 155 -17.01 1.10 -9.65
CA MET A 155 -17.07 -0.32 -9.32
C MET A 155 -16.74 -1.16 -10.57
N ARG A 156 -16.36 -2.42 -10.41
CA ARG A 156 -16.32 -3.39 -11.53
C ARG A 156 -17.73 -3.83 -11.92
N ASP A 157 -17.89 -4.40 -13.14
CA ASP A 157 -19.17 -4.97 -13.55
C ASP A 157 -19.49 -6.24 -12.74
N CYS A 158 -20.44 -6.10 -11.84
CA CYS A 158 -20.89 -7.17 -10.95
C CYS A 158 -22.39 -7.03 -10.66
N PRO A 159 -23.03 -8.02 -10.01
CA PRO A 159 -24.47 -7.97 -9.70
C PRO A 159 -24.87 -6.70 -8.94
N VAL A 160 -24.05 -6.26 -7.99
CA VAL A 160 -24.33 -5.06 -7.18
C VAL A 160 -24.26 -3.79 -8.04
N ALA A 161 -23.27 -3.66 -8.92
CA ALA A 161 -23.17 -2.51 -9.84
C ALA A 161 -24.46 -2.38 -10.68
N ARG A 162 -24.95 -3.50 -11.22
CA ARG A 162 -26.18 -3.54 -12.02
C ARG A 162 -27.42 -3.24 -11.17
N GLN A 163 -27.51 -3.80 -9.97
CA GLN A 163 -28.64 -3.58 -9.06
C GLN A 163 -28.82 -2.12 -8.68
N PHE A 164 -27.72 -1.41 -8.40
CA PHE A 164 -27.75 0.00 -7.98
C PHE A 164 -27.53 0.97 -9.14
N GLY A 165 -27.40 0.49 -10.38
CA GLY A 165 -27.15 1.31 -11.56
C GLY A 165 -25.87 2.15 -11.46
N LEU A 166 -24.82 1.57 -10.86
CA LEU A 166 -23.55 2.25 -10.66
C LEU A 166 -22.71 2.23 -11.96
N PRO A 167 -21.99 3.31 -12.28
CA PRO A 167 -21.13 3.33 -13.43
C PRO A 167 -19.94 2.37 -13.23
N VAL A 168 -19.60 1.63 -14.29
CA VAL A 168 -18.60 0.56 -14.27
C VAL A 168 -17.26 1.07 -14.79
N MET A 169 -16.19 0.80 -14.05
CA MET A 169 -14.81 0.95 -14.51
C MET A 169 -14.37 -0.36 -15.17
N PRO A 170 -14.05 -0.36 -16.48
CA PRO A 170 -13.56 -1.56 -17.15
C PRO A 170 -12.12 -1.87 -16.72
N PRO A 171 -11.71 -3.16 -16.64
CA PRO A 171 -10.31 -3.55 -16.38
C PRO A 171 -9.30 -2.90 -17.33
N ALA A 172 -9.72 -2.62 -18.56
CA ALA A 172 -8.90 -1.94 -19.57
C ALA A 172 -8.34 -0.59 -19.10
N ALA A 173 -9.02 0.11 -18.18
CA ALA A 173 -8.51 1.37 -17.63
C ALA A 173 -7.19 1.19 -16.86
N GLU A 174 -7.01 0.07 -16.18
CA GLU A 174 -5.77 -0.30 -15.49
C GLU A 174 -4.77 -0.94 -16.47
N VAL A 175 -5.20 -1.92 -17.23
CA VAL A 175 -4.34 -2.69 -18.16
C VAL A 175 -3.63 -1.80 -19.18
N GLU A 176 -4.33 -0.82 -19.78
CA GLU A 176 -3.71 0.07 -20.77
C GLU A 176 -2.73 1.07 -20.14
N ALA A 177 -2.99 1.52 -18.91
CA ALA A 177 -2.02 2.33 -18.17
C ALA A 177 -0.72 1.55 -17.92
N VAL A 178 -0.85 0.32 -17.43
CA VAL A 178 0.30 -0.56 -17.15
C VAL A 178 1.05 -0.91 -18.44
N ARG A 179 0.33 -1.21 -19.53
CA ARG A 179 0.94 -1.49 -20.84
C ARG A 179 1.80 -0.32 -21.33
N ARG A 180 1.27 0.91 -21.22
CA ARG A 180 2.01 2.13 -21.59
C ARG A 180 3.27 2.27 -20.73
N ASP A 181 3.16 2.11 -19.43
CA ASP A 181 4.28 2.37 -18.51
C ASP A 181 5.37 1.28 -18.61
N ILE A 182 5.00 0.04 -18.89
CA ILE A 182 5.97 -1.02 -19.22
C ILE A 182 6.72 -0.69 -20.51
N ALA A 183 6.04 -0.14 -21.52
CA ALA A 183 6.72 0.30 -22.73
C ALA A 183 7.71 1.44 -22.46
N LEU A 184 7.37 2.39 -21.59
CA LEU A 184 8.29 3.44 -21.13
C LEU A 184 9.44 2.88 -20.29
N CYS A 185 9.17 1.92 -19.39
CA CYS A 185 10.21 1.21 -18.62
C CYS A 185 11.25 0.57 -19.56
N ARG A 186 10.81 -0.06 -20.66
CA ARG A 186 11.70 -0.68 -21.66
C ARG A 186 12.62 0.33 -22.34
N VAL A 187 12.12 1.56 -22.60
CA VAL A 187 12.88 2.62 -23.25
C VAL A 187 13.81 3.34 -22.26
N THR A 188 13.35 3.59 -21.06
CA THR A 188 14.05 4.44 -20.08
C THR A 188 14.98 3.67 -19.15
N GLY A 189 14.76 2.35 -18.98
CA GLY A 189 15.43 1.52 -17.97
C GLY A 189 15.05 1.87 -16.52
N CYS A 190 14.01 2.69 -16.31
CA CYS A 190 13.54 3.08 -14.99
C CYS A 190 12.89 1.88 -14.28
N ALA A 191 13.19 1.70 -12.99
CA ALA A 191 12.42 0.79 -12.16
C ALA A 191 10.97 1.29 -12.06
N LEU A 192 10.03 0.43 -12.41
CA LEU A 192 8.60 0.72 -12.42
C LEU A 192 7.89 -0.17 -11.39
N HIS A 193 7.12 0.45 -10.52
CA HIS A 193 6.28 -0.25 -9.57
C HIS A 193 4.80 0.08 -9.84
N ILE A 194 3.99 -0.96 -10.01
CA ILE A 194 2.56 -0.83 -10.22
C ILE A 194 1.86 -0.97 -8.87
N GLN A 195 1.17 0.09 -8.45
CA GLN A 195 0.46 0.15 -7.18
C GLN A 195 -0.87 -0.62 -7.25
N HIS A 196 -1.32 -1.16 -6.10
CA HIS A 196 -2.66 -1.74 -5.83
C HIS A 196 -3.31 -2.48 -7.00
N ILE A 197 -2.68 -3.52 -7.51
CA ILE A 197 -3.15 -4.29 -8.67
C ILE A 197 -4.52 -4.91 -8.37
N SER A 198 -5.47 -4.73 -9.30
CA SER A 198 -6.86 -5.14 -9.12
C SER A 198 -7.42 -6.09 -10.19
N CYS A 199 -6.63 -6.47 -11.22
CA CYS A 199 -7.11 -7.35 -12.27
C CYS A 199 -6.06 -8.30 -12.84
N ALA A 200 -6.52 -9.45 -13.34
CA ALA A 200 -5.70 -10.50 -13.93
C ALA A 200 -4.85 -10.02 -15.13
N GLY A 201 -5.43 -9.16 -15.98
CA GLY A 201 -4.72 -8.64 -17.15
C GLY A 201 -3.47 -7.83 -16.79
N THR A 202 -3.48 -7.11 -15.66
CA THR A 202 -2.30 -6.41 -15.14
C THR A 202 -1.24 -7.39 -14.64
N VAL A 203 -1.65 -8.44 -13.93
CA VAL A 203 -0.75 -9.51 -13.47
C VAL A 203 0.00 -10.12 -14.64
N ASP A 204 -0.69 -10.44 -15.74
CA ASP A 204 -0.07 -11.03 -16.93
C ASP A 204 0.96 -10.10 -17.56
N LEU A 205 0.66 -8.81 -17.69
CA LEU A 205 1.62 -7.82 -18.20
C LEU A 205 2.88 -7.71 -17.35
N ILE A 206 2.74 -7.70 -16.03
CA ILE A 206 3.88 -7.65 -15.11
C ILE A 206 4.73 -8.92 -15.22
N ARG A 207 4.09 -10.09 -15.26
CA ARG A 207 4.77 -11.38 -15.42
C ARG A 207 5.58 -11.43 -16.71
N ASP A 208 5.00 -10.96 -17.82
CA ASP A 208 5.68 -10.92 -19.12
C ASP A 208 6.86 -9.94 -19.10
N ALA A 209 6.68 -8.75 -18.53
CA ALA A 209 7.76 -7.77 -18.37
C ALA A 209 8.93 -8.30 -17.53
N GLN A 210 8.65 -9.04 -16.44
CA GLN A 210 9.66 -9.67 -15.61
C GLN A 210 10.40 -10.80 -16.36
N ARG A 211 9.70 -11.58 -17.20
CA ARG A 211 10.34 -12.57 -18.07
C ARG A 211 11.27 -11.97 -19.11
N GLU A 212 10.97 -10.75 -19.57
CA GLU A 212 11.84 -9.94 -20.42
C GLU A 212 13.06 -9.37 -19.66
N GLY A 213 13.11 -9.50 -18.33
CA GLY A 213 14.17 -8.93 -17.49
C GLY A 213 14.00 -7.43 -17.20
N LEU A 214 12.83 -6.86 -17.42
CA LEU A 214 12.55 -5.47 -17.09
C LEU A 214 12.42 -5.28 -15.56
N PRO A 215 12.87 -4.15 -15.01
CA PRO A 215 12.76 -3.84 -13.58
C PRO A 215 11.32 -3.39 -13.23
N VAL A 216 10.37 -4.31 -13.39
CA VAL A 216 8.95 -4.08 -13.10
C VAL A 216 8.56 -4.88 -11.88
N THR A 217 7.93 -4.22 -10.91
CA THR A 217 7.34 -4.83 -9.71
C THR A 217 5.89 -4.42 -9.56
N GLY A 218 5.16 -5.10 -8.69
CA GLY A 218 3.78 -4.73 -8.36
C GLY A 218 3.44 -5.12 -6.93
N GLU A 219 2.45 -4.43 -6.38
CA GLU A 219 1.94 -4.68 -5.03
C GLU A 219 0.54 -5.27 -5.05
N ALA A 220 0.27 -6.15 -4.09
CA ALA A 220 -1.05 -6.65 -3.77
C ALA A 220 -1.52 -6.04 -2.45
N THR A 221 -2.78 -5.60 -2.38
CA THR A 221 -3.34 -5.06 -1.15
C THR A 221 -4.19 -6.12 -0.42
N PRO A 222 -4.35 -6.01 0.92
CA PRO A 222 -5.18 -6.94 1.68
C PRO A 222 -6.62 -7.06 1.14
N HIS A 223 -7.22 -5.95 0.69
CA HIS A 223 -8.57 -5.95 0.16
C HIS A 223 -8.68 -6.60 -1.22
N HIS A 224 -7.70 -6.47 -2.11
CA HIS A 224 -7.73 -7.09 -3.44
C HIS A 224 -7.40 -8.59 -3.42
N ILE A 225 -6.82 -9.12 -2.34
CA ILE A 225 -6.64 -10.56 -2.16
C ILE A 225 -7.75 -11.22 -1.34
N LEU A 226 -8.47 -10.46 -0.50
CA LEU A 226 -9.53 -10.99 0.34
C LEU A 226 -10.92 -10.89 -0.30
N LEU A 227 -11.23 -9.74 -0.91
CA LEU A 227 -12.58 -9.36 -1.34
C LEU A 227 -12.68 -9.23 -2.85
N SER A 228 -13.85 -9.60 -3.36
CA SER A 228 -14.27 -9.38 -4.75
C SER A 228 -15.41 -8.37 -4.83
N CYS A 229 -15.70 -7.86 -6.01
CA CYS A 229 -16.84 -6.97 -6.21
C CYS A 229 -18.20 -7.69 -5.99
N GLU A 230 -18.24 -9.02 -6.06
CA GLU A 230 -19.41 -9.82 -5.75
C GLU A 230 -19.70 -9.92 -4.26
N ASP A 231 -18.75 -9.59 -3.41
CA ASP A 231 -18.91 -9.63 -1.94
C ASP A 231 -19.51 -8.33 -1.38
N ILE A 232 -19.60 -7.28 -2.19
CA ILE A 232 -20.17 -5.99 -1.79
C ILE A 232 -21.66 -6.16 -1.51
N PRO A 233 -22.13 -5.89 -0.26
CA PRO A 233 -23.49 -6.24 0.11
C PRO A 233 -24.54 -5.21 -0.31
N THR A 234 -24.15 -3.94 -0.43
CA THR A 234 -25.04 -2.79 -0.66
C THR A 234 -24.25 -1.58 -1.16
N ASP A 235 -24.93 -0.46 -1.44
CA ASP A 235 -24.31 0.83 -1.80
C ASP A 235 -23.66 1.51 -0.60
N ASP A 236 -22.73 0.81 0.07
CA ASP A 236 -21.94 1.31 1.20
C ASP A 236 -20.54 1.72 0.73
N ALA A 237 -20.23 3.01 0.79
CA ALA A 237 -18.95 3.54 0.35
C ALA A 237 -17.75 3.10 1.21
N ASN A 238 -17.93 2.43 2.33
CA ASN A 238 -16.84 1.77 3.05
C ASN A 238 -16.20 0.63 2.22
N TRP A 239 -16.88 0.17 1.17
CA TRP A 239 -16.36 -0.78 0.18
C TRP A 239 -15.77 -0.11 -1.06
N LYS A 240 -15.72 1.23 -1.11
CA LYS A 240 -15.25 1.99 -2.26
C LYS A 240 -13.78 2.36 -2.13
N MET A 241 -12.97 1.86 -3.06
CA MET A 241 -11.55 2.21 -3.26
C MET A 241 -11.24 2.39 -4.76
N ALA A 242 -10.05 2.86 -5.09
CA ALA A 242 -9.57 2.99 -6.46
C ALA A 242 -8.14 2.43 -6.57
N PRO A 243 -7.96 1.40 -7.41
CA PRO A 243 -8.95 0.75 -8.26
C PRO A 243 -10.01 -0.02 -7.45
N PRO A 244 -11.22 -0.23 -8.02
CA PRO A 244 -12.26 -0.97 -7.34
C PRO A 244 -11.93 -2.46 -7.23
N LEU A 245 -12.56 -3.15 -6.27
CA LEU A 245 -12.46 -4.60 -6.11
C LEU A 245 -12.71 -5.31 -7.44
N GLY A 246 -11.84 -6.24 -7.80
CA GLY A 246 -11.94 -7.08 -8.99
C GLY A 246 -12.99 -8.17 -8.87
N SER A 247 -13.16 -8.96 -9.93
CA SER A 247 -13.94 -10.19 -9.92
C SER A 247 -13.25 -11.28 -9.07
N ARG A 248 -13.97 -12.38 -8.80
CA ARG A 248 -13.35 -13.55 -8.13
C ARG A 248 -12.21 -14.15 -8.93
N GLU A 249 -12.26 -14.09 -10.27
CA GLU A 249 -11.14 -14.49 -11.13
C GLU A 249 -9.94 -13.56 -10.96
N ASP A 250 -10.17 -12.25 -10.84
CA ASP A 250 -9.10 -11.28 -10.59
C ASP A 250 -8.44 -11.55 -9.22
N VAL A 251 -9.23 -11.75 -8.18
CA VAL A 251 -8.73 -12.12 -6.84
C VAL A 251 -7.87 -13.38 -6.90
N ALA A 252 -8.34 -14.44 -7.58
CA ALA A 252 -7.59 -15.67 -7.74
C ALA A 252 -6.25 -15.46 -8.48
N ALA A 253 -6.25 -14.64 -9.54
CA ALA A 253 -5.05 -14.31 -10.30
C ALA A 253 -4.04 -13.52 -9.44
N ILE A 254 -4.50 -12.58 -8.62
CA ILE A 254 -3.64 -11.79 -7.71
C ILE A 254 -3.05 -12.71 -6.64
N ARG A 255 -3.85 -13.56 -5.98
CA ARG A 255 -3.36 -14.55 -5.00
C ARG A 255 -2.28 -15.48 -5.60
N ALA A 256 -2.53 -16.01 -6.80
CA ALA A 256 -1.56 -16.84 -7.51
C ALA A 256 -0.26 -16.08 -7.81
N ALA A 257 -0.35 -14.81 -8.22
CA ALA A 257 0.80 -13.97 -8.50
C ALA A 257 1.61 -13.59 -7.25
N VAL A 258 0.95 -13.40 -6.10
CA VAL A 258 1.65 -13.25 -4.80
C VAL A 258 2.39 -14.53 -4.46
N LYS A 259 1.77 -15.68 -4.67
CA LYS A 259 2.35 -17.00 -4.34
C LYS A 259 3.56 -17.33 -5.22
N ASP A 260 3.48 -17.09 -6.53
CA ASP A 260 4.57 -17.38 -7.47
C ASP A 260 5.69 -16.32 -7.49
N GLY A 261 5.50 -15.19 -6.81
CA GLY A 261 6.49 -14.11 -6.69
C GLY A 261 6.39 -13.04 -7.76
N THR A 262 5.48 -13.13 -8.72
CA THR A 262 5.19 -12.05 -9.70
C THR A 262 4.84 -10.76 -8.98
N LEU A 263 3.98 -10.84 -7.92
CA LEU A 263 3.71 -9.74 -7.00
C LEU A 263 4.51 -9.96 -5.71
N GLY A 264 5.68 -9.36 -5.66
CA GLY A 264 6.66 -9.55 -4.59
C GLY A 264 6.46 -8.64 -3.38
N ILE A 265 5.41 -7.82 -3.35
CA ILE A 265 5.20 -6.78 -2.35
C ILE A 265 3.73 -6.76 -1.92
N PHE A 266 3.52 -6.66 -0.61
CA PHE A 266 2.25 -6.22 -0.05
C PHE A 266 2.32 -4.73 0.29
N ALA A 267 1.19 -4.05 0.13
CA ALA A 267 0.99 -2.69 0.60
C ALA A 267 -0.46 -2.49 1.02
N THR A 268 -0.74 -1.55 1.91
CA THR A 268 -2.11 -1.40 2.42
C THR A 268 -2.98 -0.50 1.56
N ASP A 269 -2.40 0.47 0.88
CA ASP A 269 -3.13 1.64 0.36
C ASP A 269 -4.02 2.26 1.47
N HIS A 270 -3.47 2.37 2.68
CA HIS A 270 -4.19 2.98 3.79
C HIS A 270 -4.59 4.41 3.45
N ALA A 271 -5.88 4.59 3.17
CA ALA A 271 -6.45 5.83 2.63
C ALA A 271 -7.64 6.33 3.49
N PRO A 272 -7.33 6.95 4.64
CA PRO A 272 -8.32 7.42 5.59
C PRO A 272 -9.16 8.58 5.04
N HIS A 273 -10.46 8.54 5.37
CA HIS A 273 -11.43 9.59 5.06
C HIS A 273 -12.38 9.81 6.23
N PRO A 274 -12.74 11.06 6.55
CA PRO A 274 -13.76 11.32 7.56
C PRO A 274 -15.12 10.77 7.11
N ALA A 275 -15.97 10.38 8.06
CA ALA A 275 -17.26 9.75 7.80
C ALA A 275 -18.14 10.53 6.80
N SER A 276 -18.06 11.88 6.84
CA SER A 276 -18.78 12.76 5.91
C SER A 276 -18.39 12.55 4.44
N LYS A 277 -17.18 12.08 4.15
CA LYS A 277 -16.73 11.78 2.79
C LYS A 277 -17.12 10.38 2.31
N LYS A 278 -17.68 9.58 3.19
CA LYS A 278 -18.13 8.20 2.92
C LYS A 278 -19.65 8.02 3.06
N ALA A 279 -20.39 9.09 3.30
CA ALA A 279 -21.82 9.05 3.63
C ALA A 279 -22.76 8.89 2.43
N ASP A 280 -22.30 9.20 1.20
CA ASP A 280 -23.18 9.40 0.03
C ASP A 280 -23.15 8.24 -0.98
N GLY A 281 -22.85 7.00 -0.52
CA GLY A 281 -22.77 5.80 -1.33
C GLY A 281 -21.63 5.82 -2.36
N PHE A 282 -21.56 4.82 -3.24
CA PHE A 282 -20.46 4.66 -4.18
C PHE A 282 -20.32 5.81 -5.19
N ARG A 283 -21.43 6.42 -5.62
CA ARG A 283 -21.40 7.35 -6.74
C ARG A 283 -20.59 8.62 -6.44
N THR A 284 -20.73 9.16 -5.24
CA THR A 284 -20.20 10.48 -4.88
C THR A 284 -19.18 10.47 -3.76
N SER A 285 -19.14 9.40 -2.96
CA SER A 285 -18.16 9.29 -1.86
C SER A 285 -16.72 9.19 -2.36
N ALA A 286 -15.79 9.57 -1.50
CA ALA A 286 -14.35 9.46 -1.75
C ALA A 286 -13.89 8.00 -1.91
N ASN A 287 -12.89 7.76 -2.76
CA ASN A 287 -12.21 6.48 -2.89
C ASN A 287 -11.19 6.31 -1.75
N GLY A 288 -11.08 5.09 -1.25
CA GLY A 288 -10.09 4.70 -0.25
C GLY A 288 -10.69 4.06 0.98
N ILE A 289 -9.92 3.18 1.60
CA ILE A 289 -10.22 2.51 2.87
C ILE A 289 -8.99 2.53 3.77
N ILE A 290 -9.19 2.40 5.07
CA ILE A 290 -8.09 2.18 6.01
C ILE A 290 -7.66 0.70 6.00
N GLY A 291 -6.38 0.41 6.27
CA GLY A 291 -5.87 -0.96 6.18
C GLY A 291 -4.72 -1.31 7.13
N LEU A 292 -3.99 -0.33 7.68
CA LEU A 292 -2.76 -0.59 8.44
C LEU A 292 -2.94 -1.59 9.58
N GLU A 293 -3.97 -1.43 10.40
CA GLU A 293 -4.15 -2.22 11.62
C GLU A 293 -4.70 -3.62 11.36
N THR A 294 -5.14 -3.93 10.13
CA THR A 294 -5.72 -5.25 9.76
C THR A 294 -4.88 -6.02 8.76
N ALA A 295 -3.94 -5.35 8.09
CA ALA A 295 -3.22 -5.87 6.91
C ALA A 295 -2.46 -7.17 7.21
N ALA A 296 -1.72 -7.21 8.32
CA ALA A 296 -0.93 -8.38 8.69
C ALA A 296 -1.82 -9.61 8.90
N ALA A 297 -2.91 -9.47 9.66
CA ALA A 297 -3.84 -10.56 9.95
C ALA A 297 -4.59 -11.02 8.68
N ILE A 298 -5.07 -10.09 7.85
CA ILE A 298 -5.76 -10.43 6.59
C ILE A 298 -4.83 -11.18 5.64
N THR A 299 -3.63 -10.64 5.38
CA THR A 299 -2.69 -11.27 4.44
C THR A 299 -2.15 -12.59 4.97
N TRP A 300 -1.99 -12.75 6.28
CA TRP A 300 -1.65 -14.02 6.90
C TRP A 300 -2.76 -15.04 6.68
N GLN A 301 -4.00 -14.69 7.02
CA GLN A 301 -5.15 -15.58 6.85
C GLN A 301 -5.28 -16.05 5.40
N VAL A 302 -5.25 -15.12 4.44
CA VAL A 302 -5.44 -15.43 3.02
C VAL A 302 -4.26 -16.22 2.47
N MET A 303 -3.03 -15.75 2.67
CA MET A 303 -1.89 -16.32 1.94
C MET A 303 -1.22 -17.47 2.66
N VAL A 304 -1.12 -17.41 3.99
CA VAL A 304 -0.46 -18.50 4.75
C VAL A 304 -1.47 -19.61 5.06
N VAL A 305 -2.63 -19.26 5.62
CA VAL A 305 -3.60 -20.27 6.08
C VAL A 305 -4.39 -20.87 4.91
N GLU A 306 -4.96 -20.05 4.03
CA GLU A 306 -5.82 -20.52 2.93
C GLU A 306 -5.02 -21.01 1.72
N GLU A 307 -4.02 -20.23 1.27
CA GLU A 307 -3.23 -20.52 0.07
C GLU A 307 -1.99 -21.39 0.37
N GLY A 308 -1.65 -21.63 1.64
CA GLY A 308 -0.51 -22.47 2.05
C GLY A 308 0.85 -21.88 1.69
N MET A 309 0.98 -20.55 1.66
CA MET A 309 2.26 -19.86 1.48
C MET A 309 3.15 -20.06 2.71
N ALA A 310 4.46 -20.21 2.51
CA ALA A 310 5.38 -20.28 3.63
C ALA A 310 5.40 -18.97 4.43
N PRO A 311 5.43 -19.00 5.78
CA PRO A 311 5.50 -17.80 6.62
C PRO A 311 6.65 -16.86 6.26
N GLU A 312 7.80 -17.41 5.88
CA GLU A 312 8.99 -16.66 5.47
C GLU A 312 8.77 -15.93 4.14
N ASP A 313 8.06 -16.55 3.19
CA ASP A 313 7.69 -15.91 1.93
C ASP A 313 6.68 -14.80 2.15
N TRP A 314 5.69 -15.00 3.03
CA TRP A 314 4.78 -13.95 3.46
C TRP A 314 5.54 -12.77 4.09
N ALA A 315 6.46 -13.06 5.01
CA ALA A 315 7.28 -12.03 5.64
C ALA A 315 8.12 -11.27 4.61
N ALA A 316 8.67 -11.95 3.59
CA ALA A 316 9.44 -11.32 2.53
C ALA A 316 8.61 -10.30 1.73
N ARG A 317 7.29 -10.53 1.52
CA ARG A 317 6.39 -9.58 0.86
C ARG A 317 6.17 -8.30 1.66
N TRP A 318 6.32 -8.37 2.97
CA TRP A 318 6.22 -7.22 3.89
C TRP A 318 7.58 -6.62 4.29
N THR A 319 8.70 -7.25 3.95
CA THR A 319 10.04 -6.82 4.42
C THR A 319 11.02 -6.60 3.28
N THR A 320 11.60 -7.67 2.73
CA THR A 320 12.65 -7.57 1.70
C THR A 320 12.14 -7.01 0.39
N GLY A 321 10.93 -7.35 -0.03
CA GLY A 321 10.30 -6.78 -1.23
C GLY A 321 10.16 -5.27 -1.15
N PRO A 322 9.44 -4.74 -0.14
CA PRO A 322 9.33 -3.29 0.10
C PRO A 322 10.67 -2.58 0.25
N ALA A 323 11.62 -3.17 1.00
CA ALA A 323 12.94 -2.57 1.19
C ALA A 323 13.71 -2.45 -0.14
N ALA A 324 13.73 -3.51 -0.94
CA ALA A 324 14.38 -3.52 -2.25
C ALA A 324 13.78 -2.47 -3.20
N LEU A 325 12.45 -2.31 -3.20
CA LEU A 325 11.78 -1.31 -4.03
C LEU A 325 12.31 0.10 -3.77
N ILE A 326 12.44 0.48 -2.51
CA ILE A 326 12.89 1.83 -2.14
C ILE A 326 14.42 1.97 -2.02
N GLY A 327 15.16 0.94 -2.44
CA GLY A 327 16.63 0.94 -2.44
C GLY A 327 17.25 0.84 -1.05
N GLU A 328 16.56 0.19 -0.11
CA GLU A 328 17.02 -0.02 1.26
C GLU A 328 17.34 -1.49 1.55
N THR A 329 18.08 -1.72 2.60
CA THR A 329 18.28 -3.04 3.22
C THR A 329 17.38 -3.20 4.43
N ILE A 330 17.17 -4.43 4.85
CA ILE A 330 16.47 -4.72 6.12
C ILE A 330 17.30 -4.14 7.27
N ALA A 331 16.64 -3.39 8.14
CA ALA A 331 17.25 -2.86 9.35
C ALA A 331 17.68 -3.99 10.29
N ASP A 332 18.66 -3.71 11.17
CA ASP A 332 19.19 -4.71 12.11
C ASP A 332 18.02 -5.44 12.82
N PRO A 333 17.86 -6.77 12.60
CA PRO A 333 16.75 -7.53 13.15
C PRO A 333 16.79 -7.69 14.67
N ALA A 334 17.94 -7.42 15.30
CA ALA A 334 18.06 -7.40 16.76
C ALA A 334 17.45 -6.12 17.38
N GLN A 335 17.32 -5.07 16.59
CA GLN A 335 16.82 -3.77 17.02
C GLN A 335 15.46 -3.44 16.38
N ASN A 336 15.08 -4.14 15.32
CA ASN A 336 13.86 -3.88 14.57
C ASN A 336 13.17 -5.22 14.27
N PHE A 337 11.97 -5.40 14.74
CA PHE A 337 11.20 -6.62 14.48
C PHE A 337 9.72 -6.45 14.86
N THR A 338 8.90 -7.33 14.34
CA THR A 338 7.49 -7.48 14.70
C THR A 338 7.26 -8.89 15.22
N VAL A 339 6.48 -9.03 16.29
CA VAL A 339 6.03 -10.34 16.78
C VAL A 339 4.55 -10.50 16.47
N MET A 340 4.23 -11.56 15.72
CA MET A 340 2.87 -12.02 15.48
C MET A 340 2.52 -13.10 16.49
N ASP A 341 1.38 -12.99 17.16
CA ASP A 341 0.80 -14.11 17.93
C ASP A 341 -0.16 -14.87 17.02
N LEU A 342 0.25 -16.04 16.58
CA LEU A 342 -0.50 -16.86 15.61
C LEU A 342 -1.80 -17.44 16.19
N GLN A 343 -1.96 -17.39 17.51
CA GLN A 343 -3.16 -17.85 18.23
C GLN A 343 -4.08 -16.70 18.65
N ALA A 344 -3.62 -15.44 18.50
CA ALA A 344 -4.47 -14.29 18.76
C ALA A 344 -5.61 -14.24 17.76
N LYS A 345 -6.84 -14.13 18.23
CA LYS A 345 -8.03 -14.04 17.42
C LYS A 345 -8.83 -12.81 17.79
N HIS A 346 -8.96 -11.89 16.85
CA HIS A 346 -9.73 -10.67 17.07
C HIS A 346 -10.78 -10.45 15.98
N THR A 347 -11.93 -9.95 16.39
CA THR A 347 -12.93 -9.38 15.49
C THR A 347 -12.57 -7.94 15.21
N VAL A 348 -12.61 -7.55 13.94
CA VAL A 348 -12.32 -6.18 13.50
C VAL A 348 -13.35 -5.22 14.07
N ASP A 349 -12.88 -4.28 14.88
CA ASP A 349 -13.68 -3.22 15.50
C ASP A 349 -12.93 -1.88 15.34
N PRO A 350 -13.37 -1.01 14.41
CA PRO A 350 -12.73 0.27 14.18
C PRO A 350 -12.68 1.21 15.39
N ALA A 351 -13.54 1.01 16.40
CA ALA A 351 -13.52 1.79 17.62
C ALA A 351 -12.25 1.57 18.47
N ARG A 352 -11.51 0.50 18.18
CA ARG A 352 -10.25 0.13 18.85
C ARG A 352 -9.00 0.57 18.08
N PHE A 353 -9.16 1.18 16.91
CA PHE A 353 -8.06 1.58 16.05
C PHE A 353 -7.45 2.93 16.46
N PHE A 354 -6.17 3.08 16.16
CA PHE A 354 -5.42 4.33 16.40
C PHE A 354 -5.58 5.33 15.26
N THR A 355 -5.89 4.85 14.05
CA THR A 355 -6.27 5.73 12.93
C THR A 355 -7.54 6.52 13.28
N LYS A 356 -7.61 7.76 12.82
CA LYS A 356 -8.78 8.63 13.09
C LYS A 356 -10.03 8.23 12.30
N SER A 357 -9.85 7.55 11.21
CA SER A 357 -10.93 7.17 10.28
C SER A 357 -11.41 5.74 10.51
N THR A 358 -12.64 5.45 10.06
CA THR A 358 -13.26 4.14 10.25
C THR A 358 -13.72 3.50 8.93
N ASN A 359 -13.37 4.11 7.80
CA ASN A 359 -13.81 3.72 6.46
C ASN A 359 -13.12 2.43 5.97
N GLN A 360 -13.76 1.28 6.23
CA GLN A 360 -13.26 -0.03 5.79
C GLN A 360 -14.38 -1.09 5.80
N PRO A 361 -14.29 -2.15 4.96
CA PRO A 361 -15.33 -3.17 4.82
C PRO A 361 -15.18 -4.36 5.77
N PHE A 362 -14.17 -4.40 6.63
CA PHE A 362 -13.80 -5.59 7.41
C PHE A 362 -14.50 -5.67 8.78
N THR A 363 -15.27 -4.66 9.18
CA THR A 363 -15.96 -4.60 10.47
C THR A 363 -16.77 -5.88 10.73
N GLY A 364 -16.52 -6.52 11.88
CA GLY A 364 -17.19 -7.75 12.29
C GLY A 364 -16.56 -9.03 11.72
N LEU A 365 -15.62 -8.95 10.79
CA LEU A 365 -14.83 -10.12 10.37
C LEU A 365 -13.82 -10.47 11.45
N ALA A 366 -13.56 -11.76 11.61
CA ALA A 366 -12.60 -12.28 12.57
C ALA A 366 -11.40 -12.87 11.84
N PHE A 367 -10.19 -12.49 12.28
CA PHE A 367 -8.93 -13.01 11.77
C PHE A 367 -8.07 -13.54 12.90
N ASP A 368 -7.22 -14.50 12.59
CA ASP A 368 -6.18 -15.01 13.47
C ASP A 368 -4.83 -14.33 13.14
N ALA A 369 -3.80 -14.54 13.96
CA ALA A 369 -2.44 -14.06 13.76
C ALA A 369 -2.32 -12.51 13.71
N TRP A 370 -2.27 -11.91 14.89
CA TRP A 370 -2.18 -10.45 15.03
C TRP A 370 -0.80 -10.00 15.55
N PRO A 371 -0.32 -8.80 15.14
CA PRO A 371 0.86 -8.19 15.74
C PRO A 371 0.62 -7.91 17.23
N VAL A 372 1.50 -8.43 18.09
CA VAL A 372 1.44 -8.21 19.55
C VAL A 372 2.62 -7.42 20.07
N ARG A 373 3.64 -7.21 19.23
CA ARG A 373 4.76 -6.33 19.55
C ARG A 373 5.41 -5.79 18.29
N THR A 374 5.73 -4.49 18.32
CA THR A 374 6.57 -3.84 17.33
C THR A 374 7.75 -3.19 18.02
N VAL A 375 8.95 -3.38 17.49
CA VAL A 375 10.19 -2.82 18.02
C VAL A 375 10.90 -2.06 16.90
N LEU A 376 11.23 -0.81 17.17
CA LEU A 376 11.97 0.08 16.27
C LEU A 376 13.19 0.64 17.01
N ASN A 377 14.40 0.43 16.47
CA ASN A 377 15.67 0.88 17.04
C ASN A 377 15.84 0.47 18.52
N GLY A 378 15.46 -0.76 18.86
CA GLY A 378 15.55 -1.34 20.21
C GLY A 378 14.47 -0.86 21.19
N LYS A 379 13.56 0.02 20.75
CA LYS A 379 12.44 0.49 21.58
C LYS A 379 11.15 -0.21 21.17
N VAL A 380 10.38 -0.64 22.16
CA VAL A 380 9.01 -1.13 21.92
C VAL A 380 8.16 0.07 21.53
N THR A 381 7.54 0.01 20.36
CA THR A 381 6.62 1.05 19.88
C THR A 381 5.15 0.60 19.93
N TRP A 382 4.92 -0.71 20.01
CA TRP A 382 3.64 -1.34 20.26
C TRP A 382 3.80 -2.54 21.19
N ASN A 383 2.96 -2.67 22.21
CA ASN A 383 3.04 -3.73 23.23
C ASN A 383 1.86 -4.71 23.24
N GLY A 384 0.98 -4.62 22.26
CA GLY A 384 -0.26 -5.42 22.17
C GLY A 384 -1.49 -4.71 22.76
N GLN A 385 -1.31 -3.54 23.39
CA GLN A 385 -2.39 -2.74 23.99
C GLN A 385 -2.21 -1.25 23.70
N ASP A 386 -0.99 -0.73 23.82
CA ASP A 386 -0.68 0.68 23.70
C ASP A 386 0.44 0.92 22.70
N VAL A 387 0.36 2.04 22.00
CA VAL A 387 1.47 2.63 21.25
C VAL A 387 2.29 3.48 22.21
N LEU A 388 3.61 3.24 22.29
CA LEU A 388 4.54 3.78 23.31
C LEU A 388 5.49 4.82 22.72
#